data_0756a06e361f524bb4838fb1443ee633
#
_entry.id   0756a06e361f524bb4838fb1443ee633
#
_cell.length_a   1.000
_cell.length_b   1.000
_cell.length_c   1.000
_cell.angle_alpha   90.00
_cell.angle_beta   90.00
_cell.angle_gamma   90.00
#
_symmetry.space_group_name_H-M   'P 1'
#
loop_
_entity.id
_entity.type
_entity.pdbx_description
1 polymer ?
#
loop_
_entity_poly.entity_id
_entity_poly.type
_entity_poly.pdbx_seq_one_letter_code
_entity_poly.pdbx_strand_id
1 'polypeptide(L)'
;MIWELRHEHKVGLLIDIAGIPRSTYYYYGKQFENPKPDKYAAIKEEIRQIYNDSKGRYGYRRITKELKKTHKINHMTVQRLMRQMGIFCRVRMKKYNSFRGEVGRVAPNLLERDFKADKPNQKWVTDVTEFSLFGTKLYLSPIIDLFNGEVVAYDLSYHPNLKQVTNMLEQAFAKLSDNTGLILHSDQGWQYQHKHYQKMLKNKGIRQSMSRKGNCLDNACAENFFSLLKTELLYLQEFDSVEHFITELKAYIEWYNTKRIKLKLDGMSPVEYRLAKAA
;
A
#
# COMPACT_ATOMS: atom_id res chain seq x y z
N MET A 1 -16.02 7.11 39.18
CA MET A 1 -16.14 6.24 40.36
C MET A 1 -15.94 7.00 41.67
N ILE A 2 -14.74 7.43 42.14
CA ILE A 2 -14.58 8.14 43.44
C ILE A 2 -15.43 9.44 43.56
N TRP A 3 -15.53 10.23 42.45
CA TRP A 3 -16.34 11.43 42.42
C TRP A 3 -17.85 11.16 42.51
N GLU A 4 -18.32 10.07 41.99
CA GLU A 4 -19.72 9.60 42.04
C GLU A 4 -20.11 9.18 43.45
N LEU A 5 -19.22 8.50 44.14
CA LEU A 5 -19.43 8.03 45.52
C LEU A 5 -19.51 9.18 46.56
N ARG A 6 -19.24 10.44 46.20
CA ARG A 6 -19.30 11.58 47.13
C ARG A 6 -20.69 11.84 47.70
N HIS A 7 -21.73 11.32 47.07
CA HIS A 7 -23.11 11.45 47.53
C HIS A 7 -23.46 10.41 48.62
N GLU A 8 -22.72 9.30 48.64
CA GLU A 8 -22.96 8.17 49.56
C GLU A 8 -21.98 8.12 50.74
N HIS A 9 -20.75 8.65 50.55
CA HIS A 9 -19.67 8.58 51.50
C HIS A 9 -18.98 9.92 51.74
N LYS A 10 -18.45 10.13 52.95
CA LYS A 10 -17.67 11.31 53.30
C LYS A 10 -16.44 11.45 52.39
N VAL A 11 -16.27 12.62 51.77
CA VAL A 11 -15.17 12.91 50.86
C VAL A 11 -13.77 12.64 51.46
N GLY A 12 -13.60 12.97 52.75
CA GLY A 12 -12.34 12.65 53.49
C GLY A 12 -11.99 11.17 53.44
N LEU A 13 -12.96 10.30 53.74
CA LEU A 13 -12.78 8.86 53.70
C LEU A 13 -12.45 8.34 52.30
N LEU A 14 -13.12 8.87 51.27
CA LEU A 14 -12.87 8.50 49.86
C LEU A 14 -11.45 8.88 49.42
N ILE A 15 -10.95 10.04 49.85
CA ILE A 15 -9.63 10.54 49.55
C ILE A 15 -8.56 9.69 50.25
N ASP A 16 -8.76 9.36 51.52
CA ASP A 16 -7.83 8.56 52.30
C ASP A 16 -7.71 7.11 51.76
N ILE A 17 -8.85 6.48 51.44
CA ILE A 17 -8.87 5.13 50.84
C ILE A 17 -8.23 5.14 49.45
N ALA A 18 -8.46 6.17 48.63
CA ALA A 18 -7.91 6.29 47.28
C ALA A 18 -6.42 6.68 47.27
N GLY A 19 -5.86 7.13 48.38
CA GLY A 19 -4.48 7.60 48.47
C GLY A 19 -4.14 8.80 47.59
N ILE A 20 -5.12 9.70 47.34
CA ILE A 20 -4.94 10.87 46.48
C ILE A 20 -4.98 12.17 47.27
N PRO A 21 -4.20 13.19 46.85
CA PRO A 21 -4.27 14.50 47.47
C PRO A 21 -5.65 15.15 47.34
N ARG A 22 -6.13 15.87 48.34
CA ARG A 22 -7.42 16.57 48.32
C ARG A 22 -7.55 17.55 47.18
N SER A 23 -6.45 18.29 46.83
CA SER A 23 -6.36 19.16 45.69
C SER A 23 -6.61 18.45 44.35
N THR A 24 -6.05 17.26 44.18
CA THR A 24 -6.24 16.39 43.02
C THR A 24 -7.67 15.95 42.88
N TYR A 25 -8.31 15.53 43.98
CA TYR A 25 -9.74 15.15 43.96
C TYR A 25 -10.64 16.29 43.48
N TYR A 26 -10.52 17.49 44.02
CA TYR A 26 -11.36 18.63 43.61
C TYR A 26 -10.98 19.18 42.22
N TYR A 27 -9.71 19.10 41.84
CA TYR A 27 -9.29 19.48 40.48
C TYR A 27 -9.98 18.64 39.41
N TYR A 28 -9.95 17.30 39.56
CA TYR A 28 -10.63 16.41 38.63
C TYR A 28 -12.15 16.46 38.78
N GLY A 29 -12.69 16.64 39.97
CA GLY A 29 -14.11 16.80 40.20
C GLY A 29 -14.72 17.96 39.41
N LYS A 30 -14.08 19.13 39.44
CA LYS A 30 -14.48 20.28 38.63
C LYS A 30 -14.45 20.01 37.13
N GLN A 31 -13.53 19.14 36.66
CA GLN A 31 -13.48 18.76 35.25
C GLN A 31 -14.61 17.77 34.86
N PHE A 32 -15.09 16.95 35.80
CA PHE A 32 -16.26 16.10 35.57
C PHE A 32 -17.57 16.93 35.50
N GLU A 33 -17.72 17.95 36.33
CA GLU A 33 -18.88 18.83 36.32
C GLU A 33 -18.93 19.78 35.13
N ASN A 34 -17.76 20.32 34.73
CA ASN A 34 -17.60 21.22 33.60
C ASN A 34 -16.49 20.67 32.65
N PRO A 35 -16.81 19.67 31.83
CA PRO A 35 -15.82 19.11 30.90
C PRO A 35 -15.41 20.18 29.89
N LYS A 36 -14.10 20.46 29.85
CA LYS A 36 -13.56 21.37 28.84
C LYS A 36 -13.81 20.78 27.45
N PRO A 37 -14.25 21.59 26.48
CA PRO A 37 -14.44 21.10 25.12
C PRO A 37 -13.12 20.53 24.59
N ASP A 38 -13.21 19.39 23.91
CA ASP A 38 -12.02 18.75 23.35
C ASP A 38 -11.47 19.60 22.20
N LYS A 39 -10.35 20.28 22.43
CA LYS A 39 -9.68 21.12 21.42
C LYS A 39 -9.28 20.36 20.15
N TYR A 40 -9.28 19.03 20.18
CA TYR A 40 -8.98 18.17 19.05
C TYR A 40 -10.22 17.51 18.45
N ALA A 41 -11.43 17.88 18.84
CA ALA A 41 -12.64 17.24 18.35
C ALA A 41 -12.73 17.22 16.82
N ALA A 42 -12.52 18.37 16.17
CA ALA A 42 -12.50 18.46 14.70
C ALA A 42 -11.39 17.60 14.08
N ILE A 43 -10.20 17.62 14.64
CA ILE A 43 -9.07 16.81 14.16
C ILE A 43 -9.33 15.31 14.34
N LYS A 44 -9.97 14.90 15.43
CA LYS A 44 -10.36 13.50 15.67
C LYS A 44 -11.35 13.02 14.60
N GLU A 45 -12.31 13.86 14.22
CA GLU A 45 -13.27 13.49 13.18
C GLU A 45 -12.60 13.37 11.82
N GLU A 46 -11.71 14.31 11.48
CA GLU A 46 -10.92 14.24 10.25
C GLU A 46 -9.99 13.00 10.21
N ILE A 47 -9.37 12.62 11.34
CA ILE A 47 -8.63 11.36 11.49
C ILE A 47 -9.52 10.16 11.16
N ARG A 48 -10.77 10.14 11.69
CA ARG A 48 -11.73 9.05 11.45
C ARG A 48 -12.11 8.98 9.96
N GLN A 49 -12.37 10.13 9.34
CA GLN A 49 -12.66 10.23 7.92
C GLN A 49 -11.53 9.65 7.06
N ILE A 50 -10.30 10.15 7.24
CA ILE A 50 -9.12 9.68 6.48
C ILE A 50 -8.89 8.17 6.69
N TYR A 51 -9.10 7.69 7.93
CA TYR A 51 -8.97 6.27 8.24
C TYR A 51 -10.01 5.42 7.52
N ASN A 52 -11.27 5.86 7.48
CA ASN A 52 -12.36 5.16 6.81
C ASN A 52 -12.18 5.19 5.28
N ASP A 53 -11.83 6.33 4.70
CA ASP A 53 -11.56 6.48 3.26
C ASP A 53 -10.42 5.59 2.79
N SER A 54 -9.43 5.37 3.66
CA SER A 54 -8.34 4.41 3.40
C SER A 54 -8.71 2.95 3.75
N LYS A 55 -9.94 2.65 4.13
CA LYS A 55 -10.39 1.32 4.59
C LYS A 55 -9.50 0.75 5.72
N GLY A 56 -8.99 1.60 6.63
CA GLY A 56 -8.10 1.21 7.72
C GLY A 56 -6.64 0.90 7.32
N ARG A 57 -6.24 1.20 6.09
CA ARG A 57 -4.88 0.92 5.57
C ARG A 57 -3.83 1.91 6.03
N TYR A 58 -4.25 3.11 6.49
CA TYR A 58 -3.33 4.17 6.90
C TYR A 58 -3.02 4.11 8.40
N GLY A 59 -1.72 4.10 8.71
CA GLY A 59 -1.23 4.34 10.07
C GLY A 59 -0.98 5.83 10.31
N TYR A 60 -0.65 6.19 11.56
CA TYR A 60 -0.51 7.57 12.01
C TYR A 60 0.39 8.45 11.13
N ARG A 61 1.46 7.90 10.52
CA ARG A 61 2.37 8.68 9.65
C ARG A 61 1.70 9.16 8.37
N ARG A 62 0.89 8.30 7.71
CA ARG A 62 0.13 8.69 6.51
C ARG A 62 -1.01 9.63 6.87
N ILE A 63 -1.75 9.35 7.93
CA ILE A 63 -2.80 10.25 8.43
C ILE A 63 -2.22 11.63 8.79
N THR A 64 -1.05 11.68 9.43
CA THR A 64 -0.37 12.96 9.69
C THR A 64 -0.04 13.70 8.40
N LYS A 65 0.40 12.99 7.34
CA LYS A 65 0.74 13.64 6.07
C LYS A 65 -0.50 14.23 5.39
N GLU A 66 -1.64 13.55 5.45
CA GLU A 66 -2.93 14.09 4.99
C GLU A 66 -3.35 15.33 5.80
N LEU A 67 -3.39 15.21 7.12
CA LEU A 67 -3.75 16.31 8.01
C LEU A 67 -2.84 17.54 7.87
N LYS A 68 -1.59 17.37 7.48
CA LYS A 68 -0.66 18.50 7.26
C LYS A 68 -1.01 19.34 6.02
N LYS A 69 -1.92 18.90 5.17
CA LYS A 69 -2.44 19.70 4.05
C LYS A 69 -3.30 20.87 4.57
N THR A 70 -3.98 20.67 5.72
CA THR A 70 -4.94 21.62 6.30
C THR A 70 -4.54 22.10 7.70
N HIS A 71 -3.74 21.31 8.44
CA HIS A 71 -3.41 21.56 9.84
C HIS A 71 -1.90 21.56 10.12
N LYS A 72 -1.45 22.44 11.01
CA LYS A 72 -0.09 22.40 11.56
C LYS A 72 -0.05 21.44 12.75
N ILE A 73 0.13 20.13 12.49
CA ILE A 73 0.09 19.07 13.51
C ILE A 73 1.31 18.15 13.48
N ASN A 74 1.75 17.69 14.65
CA ASN A 74 2.85 16.74 14.80
C ASN A 74 2.33 15.30 14.77
N HIS A 75 3.13 14.39 14.19
CA HIS A 75 2.82 12.96 14.10
C HIS A 75 2.65 12.28 15.47
N MET A 76 3.34 12.73 16.52
CA MET A 76 3.15 12.22 17.90
C MET A 76 1.77 12.57 18.44
N THR A 77 1.26 13.78 18.14
CA THR A 77 -0.11 14.17 18.51
C THR A 77 -1.14 13.29 17.80
N VAL A 78 -0.98 13.08 16.49
CA VAL A 78 -1.88 12.21 15.71
C VAL A 78 -1.86 10.77 16.25
N GLN A 79 -0.67 10.22 16.54
CA GLN A 79 -0.53 8.88 17.12
C GLN A 79 -1.25 8.77 18.47
N ARG A 80 -1.12 9.77 19.35
CA ARG A 80 -1.81 9.83 20.65
C ARG A 80 -3.33 9.89 20.46
N LEU A 81 -3.83 10.74 19.56
CA LEU A 81 -5.27 10.88 19.28
C LEU A 81 -5.84 9.57 18.72
N MET A 82 -5.17 8.94 17.75
CA MET A 82 -5.59 7.66 17.21
C MET A 82 -5.67 6.58 18.30
N ARG A 83 -4.67 6.53 19.20
CA ARG A 83 -4.67 5.59 20.33
C ARG A 83 -5.84 5.86 21.29
N GLN A 84 -6.15 7.13 21.60
CA GLN A 84 -7.31 7.52 22.42
C GLN A 84 -8.64 7.11 21.78
N MET A 85 -8.73 7.11 20.45
CA MET A 85 -9.91 6.71 19.69
C MET A 85 -9.98 5.19 19.43
N GLY A 86 -8.98 4.40 19.87
CA GLY A 86 -8.91 2.97 19.56
C GLY A 86 -8.65 2.65 18.08
N ILE A 87 -8.13 3.61 17.32
CA ILE A 87 -7.91 3.48 15.88
C ILE A 87 -6.47 3.04 15.61
N PHE A 88 -6.31 1.91 14.92
CA PHE A 88 -5.02 1.33 14.57
C PHE A 88 -5.00 0.88 13.10
N CYS A 89 -3.83 0.98 12.46
CA CYS A 89 -3.65 0.43 11.12
C CYS A 89 -3.94 -1.08 11.11
N ARG A 90 -4.82 -1.52 10.20
CA ARG A 90 -5.22 -2.94 10.07
C ARG A 90 -4.20 -3.79 9.31
N VAL A 91 -3.30 -3.17 8.55
CA VAL A 91 -2.29 -3.86 7.74
C VAL A 91 -1.23 -4.49 8.64
N ARG A 92 -1.13 -5.82 8.61
CA ARG A 92 -0.10 -6.58 9.34
C ARG A 92 1.10 -6.84 8.43
N MET A 93 2.31 -6.52 8.90
CA MET A 93 3.56 -6.88 8.23
C MET A 93 3.88 -8.36 8.48
N LYS A 94 3.86 -9.21 7.44
CA LYS A 94 4.39 -10.57 7.49
C LYS A 94 5.77 -10.61 6.83
N LYS A 95 6.71 -11.41 7.38
CA LYS A 95 8.00 -11.70 6.72
C LYS A 95 7.75 -12.61 5.52
N TYR A 96 8.44 -12.33 4.41
CA TYR A 96 8.37 -13.05 3.14
C TYR A 96 9.38 -14.22 3.10
N ASN A 97 9.03 -15.34 2.42
CA ASN A 97 9.91 -16.45 2.08
C ASN A 97 9.78 -16.78 0.59
N SER A 98 10.91 -16.97 -0.13
CA SER A 98 10.97 -17.16 -1.58
C SER A 98 11.05 -18.63 -2.04
N PHE A 99 10.63 -18.90 -3.30
CA PHE A 99 10.62 -20.23 -3.94
C PHE A 99 11.56 -20.30 -5.18
N ARG A 100 12.03 -21.51 -5.59
CA ARG A 100 13.02 -21.75 -6.67
C ARG A 100 12.43 -22.55 -7.83
N GLY A 101 12.70 -22.19 -9.12
CA GLY A 101 12.22 -22.87 -10.33
C GLY A 101 13.21 -22.85 -11.54
N GLU A 102 12.94 -23.57 -12.64
CA GLU A 102 13.89 -23.91 -13.76
C GLU A 102 13.55 -23.35 -15.17
N VAL A 103 14.35 -23.59 -16.22
CA VAL A 103 15.17 -22.77 -17.14
C VAL A 103 14.70 -22.79 -18.61
N GLY A 104 14.85 -21.67 -19.33
CA GLY A 104 14.75 -21.43 -20.77
C GLY A 104 15.79 -20.39 -21.24
N ARG A 105 15.61 -19.65 -22.35
CA ARG A 105 16.52 -18.58 -22.80
C ARG A 105 16.39 -17.35 -21.91
N VAL A 106 17.41 -17.08 -21.14
CA VAL A 106 17.47 -15.99 -20.16
C VAL A 106 18.12 -14.75 -20.77
N ALA A 107 17.49 -13.58 -20.63
CA ALA A 107 18.09 -12.30 -20.96
C ALA A 107 19.09 -11.87 -19.86
N PRO A 108 20.09 -11.02 -20.16
CA PRO A 108 21.02 -10.51 -19.15
C PRO A 108 20.30 -9.67 -18.11
N ASN A 109 20.82 -9.63 -16.88
CA ASN A 109 20.34 -8.73 -15.85
C ASN A 109 20.91 -7.32 -16.11
N LEU A 110 20.11 -6.45 -16.71
CA LEU A 110 20.49 -5.06 -17.00
C LEU A 110 20.22 -4.11 -15.84
N LEU A 111 19.38 -4.49 -14.87
CA LEU A 111 19.07 -3.63 -13.71
C LEU A 111 20.17 -3.68 -12.64
N GLU A 112 20.83 -4.84 -12.47
CA GLU A 112 21.87 -5.05 -11.45
C GLU A 112 21.50 -4.53 -10.06
N ARG A 113 20.20 -4.62 -9.70
CA ARG A 113 19.57 -4.07 -8.47
C ARG A 113 19.51 -2.55 -8.42
N ASP A 114 19.83 -1.85 -9.47
CA ASP A 114 19.54 -0.42 -9.57
C ASP A 114 18.07 -0.19 -9.96
N PHE A 115 17.23 -0.19 -8.92
CA PHE A 115 15.78 0.04 -9.03
C PHE A 115 15.41 1.53 -9.03
N LYS A 116 16.38 2.45 -9.11
CA LYS A 116 16.10 3.87 -9.24
C LYS A 116 15.84 4.21 -10.70
N ALA A 117 14.82 5.03 -10.92
CA ALA A 117 14.53 5.64 -12.20
C ALA A 117 14.32 7.14 -11.98
N ASP A 118 14.89 7.97 -12.87
CA ASP A 118 14.86 9.43 -12.74
C ASP A 118 13.65 10.05 -13.45
N LYS A 119 13.04 9.29 -14.37
CA LYS A 119 11.87 9.71 -15.14
C LYS A 119 10.93 8.54 -15.40
N PRO A 120 9.62 8.82 -15.66
CA PRO A 120 8.66 7.81 -16.05
C PRO A 120 9.10 7.03 -17.29
N ASN A 121 8.71 5.77 -17.37
CA ASN A 121 8.97 4.89 -18.52
C ASN A 121 10.47 4.65 -18.82
N GLN A 122 11.33 4.76 -17.81
CA GLN A 122 12.75 4.43 -17.92
C GLN A 122 13.02 2.96 -17.56
N LYS A 123 12.42 2.48 -16.48
CA LYS A 123 12.56 1.11 -15.98
C LYS A 123 11.21 0.60 -15.49
N TRP A 124 10.77 -0.50 -16.04
CA TRP A 124 9.58 -1.22 -15.61
C TRP A 124 9.94 -2.58 -15.02
N VAL A 125 9.14 -3.06 -14.09
CA VAL A 125 9.21 -4.45 -13.59
C VAL A 125 7.88 -5.14 -13.80
N THR A 126 7.94 -6.45 -14.02
CA THR A 126 6.77 -7.31 -14.13
C THR A 126 7.01 -8.65 -13.46
N ASP A 127 5.94 -9.27 -12.99
CA ASP A 127 5.92 -10.61 -12.40
C ASP A 127 4.47 -11.12 -12.40
N VAL A 128 4.26 -12.39 -12.09
CA VAL A 128 2.93 -12.99 -11.97
C VAL A 128 2.69 -13.44 -10.54
N THR A 129 1.57 -13.05 -9.95
CA THR A 129 1.14 -13.57 -8.65
C THR A 129 -0.15 -14.35 -8.75
N GLU A 130 -0.28 -15.39 -7.92
CA GLU A 130 -1.48 -16.22 -7.79
C GLU A 130 -2.28 -15.81 -6.56
N PHE A 131 -3.60 -15.82 -6.71
CA PHE A 131 -4.60 -15.79 -5.64
C PHE A 131 -5.39 -17.09 -5.69
N SER A 132 -5.61 -17.71 -4.53
CA SER A 132 -6.44 -18.92 -4.40
C SER A 132 -7.65 -18.56 -3.53
N LEU A 133 -8.85 -18.55 -4.13
CA LEU A 133 -10.10 -18.14 -3.51
C LEU A 133 -11.22 -19.08 -3.98
N PHE A 134 -12.03 -19.57 -3.07
CA PHE A 134 -13.17 -20.45 -3.39
C PHE A 134 -12.81 -21.66 -4.26
N GLY A 135 -11.62 -22.26 -4.05
CA GLY A 135 -11.13 -23.37 -4.86
C GLY A 135 -10.66 -22.98 -6.27
N THR A 136 -10.77 -21.71 -6.65
CA THR A 136 -10.37 -21.18 -7.96
C THR A 136 -9.06 -20.41 -7.84
N LYS A 137 -8.19 -20.56 -8.86
CA LYS A 137 -6.95 -19.78 -8.98
C LYS A 137 -7.15 -18.60 -9.92
N LEU A 138 -6.72 -17.44 -9.50
CA LEU A 138 -6.67 -16.21 -10.30
C LEU A 138 -5.24 -15.67 -10.33
N TYR A 139 -4.76 -15.31 -11.50
CA TYR A 139 -3.42 -14.80 -11.73
C TYR A 139 -3.47 -13.33 -12.12
N LEU A 140 -2.64 -12.51 -11.49
CA LEU A 140 -2.43 -11.10 -11.82
C LEU A 140 -1.02 -10.92 -12.38
N SER A 141 -0.92 -10.32 -13.56
CA SER A 141 0.34 -9.91 -14.19
C SER A 141 0.35 -8.39 -14.35
N PRO A 142 1.02 -7.61 -13.49
CA PRO A 142 1.15 -6.16 -13.62
C PRO A 142 2.47 -5.76 -14.27
N ILE A 143 2.50 -4.58 -14.90
CA ILE A 143 3.70 -3.79 -15.18
C ILE A 143 3.75 -2.62 -14.21
N ILE A 144 4.86 -2.46 -13.53
CA ILE A 144 5.06 -1.41 -12.51
C ILE A 144 6.24 -0.52 -12.94
N ASP A 145 6.01 0.79 -13.00
CA ASP A 145 7.06 1.77 -13.25
C ASP A 145 7.90 2.00 -11.99
N LEU A 146 9.21 1.84 -12.10
CA LEU A 146 10.13 2.02 -10.97
C LEU A 146 10.31 3.47 -10.56
N PHE A 147 9.96 4.44 -11.42
CA PHE A 147 10.03 5.86 -11.10
C PHE A 147 9.16 6.24 -9.89
N ASN A 148 7.90 5.80 -9.91
CA ASN A 148 6.92 6.16 -8.88
C ASN A 148 6.19 4.96 -8.27
N GLY A 149 6.39 3.76 -8.86
CA GLY A 149 5.68 2.53 -8.50
C GLY A 149 4.23 2.51 -8.96
N GLU A 150 3.90 3.20 -10.05
CA GLU A 150 2.59 3.16 -10.71
C GLU A 150 2.39 1.81 -11.41
N VAL A 151 1.22 1.23 -11.30
CA VAL A 151 0.81 0.08 -12.11
C VAL A 151 0.36 0.61 -13.48
N VAL A 152 1.25 0.52 -14.47
CA VAL A 152 1.03 1.07 -15.83
C VAL A 152 -0.02 0.28 -16.59
N ALA A 153 0.04 -1.05 -16.50
CA ALA A 153 -0.91 -1.99 -17.09
C ALA A 153 -0.97 -3.25 -16.25
N TYR A 154 -2.03 -4.03 -16.39
CA TYR A 154 -2.15 -5.36 -15.79
C TYR A 154 -3.16 -6.21 -16.55
N ASP A 155 -3.04 -7.54 -16.39
CA ASP A 155 -4.01 -8.49 -16.88
C ASP A 155 -4.36 -9.52 -15.81
N LEU A 156 -5.63 -9.97 -15.81
CA LEU A 156 -6.17 -10.98 -14.91
C LEU A 156 -6.56 -12.20 -15.71
N SER A 157 -6.15 -13.39 -15.25
CA SER A 157 -6.46 -14.64 -15.92
C SER A 157 -6.68 -15.77 -14.92
N TYR A 158 -7.56 -16.71 -15.25
CA TYR A 158 -7.72 -17.96 -14.49
C TYR A 158 -6.61 -18.97 -14.76
N HIS A 159 -5.79 -18.75 -15.80
CA HIS A 159 -4.66 -19.60 -16.17
C HIS A 159 -3.41 -18.76 -16.44
N PRO A 160 -2.22 -19.17 -15.91
CA PRO A 160 -0.97 -18.50 -16.18
C PRO A 160 -0.48 -18.88 -17.58
N ASN A 161 -0.95 -18.20 -18.60
CA ASN A 161 -0.63 -18.47 -20.00
C ASN A 161 0.08 -17.30 -20.68
N LEU A 162 0.65 -17.55 -21.88
CA LEU A 162 1.35 -16.52 -22.64
C LEU A 162 0.43 -15.33 -22.99
N LYS A 163 -0.85 -15.60 -23.25
CA LYS A 163 -1.83 -14.58 -23.63
C LYS A 163 -1.99 -13.52 -22.54
N GLN A 164 -1.95 -13.93 -21.26
CA GLN A 164 -2.01 -13.00 -20.13
C GLN A 164 -0.89 -11.93 -20.20
N VAL A 165 0.36 -12.36 -20.34
CA VAL A 165 1.49 -11.42 -20.37
C VAL A 165 1.55 -10.63 -21.68
N THR A 166 1.06 -11.15 -22.82
CA THR A 166 0.98 -10.40 -24.06
C THR A 166 -0.12 -9.36 -24.06
N ASN A 167 -1.32 -9.68 -23.55
CA ASN A 167 -2.40 -8.70 -23.36
C ASN A 167 -1.96 -7.52 -22.47
N MET A 168 -1.27 -7.84 -21.38
CA MET A 168 -0.69 -6.83 -20.49
C MET A 168 0.31 -5.93 -21.22
N LEU A 169 1.19 -6.50 -22.07
CA LEU A 169 2.13 -5.71 -22.87
C LEU A 169 1.40 -4.80 -23.87
N GLU A 170 0.37 -5.28 -24.56
CA GLU A 170 -0.42 -4.48 -25.51
C GLU A 170 -1.04 -3.26 -24.84
N GLN A 171 -1.63 -3.43 -23.65
CA GLN A 171 -2.16 -2.35 -22.84
C GLN A 171 -1.09 -1.33 -22.44
N ALA A 172 0.11 -1.80 -22.08
CA ALA A 172 1.22 -0.92 -21.73
C ALA A 172 1.76 -0.16 -22.96
N PHE A 173 1.88 -0.85 -24.10
CA PHE A 173 2.39 -0.26 -25.34
C PHE A 173 1.48 0.83 -25.92
N ALA A 174 0.17 0.75 -25.70
CA ALA A 174 -0.78 1.78 -26.09
C ALA A 174 -0.50 3.14 -25.40
N LYS A 175 0.19 3.11 -24.25
CA LYS A 175 0.55 4.30 -23.46
C LYS A 175 2.00 4.77 -23.70
N LEU A 176 2.77 4.07 -24.52
CA LEU A 176 4.21 4.28 -24.69
C LEU A 176 4.57 4.61 -26.13
N SER A 177 5.41 5.62 -26.31
CA SER A 177 6.04 5.91 -27.62
C SER A 177 6.99 4.78 -28.01
N ASP A 178 7.33 4.67 -29.29
CA ASP A 178 8.28 3.66 -29.76
C ASP A 178 9.73 4.08 -29.47
N ASN A 179 10.61 3.09 -29.36
CA ASN A 179 12.06 3.26 -29.22
C ASN A 179 12.50 4.14 -28.03
N THR A 180 11.80 4.05 -26.91
CA THR A 180 12.13 4.84 -25.69
C THR A 180 13.40 4.38 -24.97
N GLY A 181 13.96 3.22 -25.33
CA GLY A 181 15.07 2.60 -24.62
C GLY A 181 14.72 2.04 -23.22
N LEU A 182 13.43 1.95 -22.93
CA LEU A 182 12.89 1.38 -21.70
C LEU A 182 13.48 0.00 -21.41
N ILE A 183 13.77 -0.26 -20.14
CA ILE A 183 14.13 -1.60 -19.66
C ILE A 183 12.91 -2.21 -19.00
N LEU A 184 12.47 -3.39 -19.47
CA LEU A 184 11.46 -4.21 -18.78
C LEU A 184 12.14 -5.41 -18.13
N HIS A 185 12.10 -5.45 -16.81
CA HIS A 185 12.71 -6.49 -15.98
C HIS A 185 11.66 -7.46 -15.45
N SER A 186 11.99 -8.74 -15.47
CA SER A 186 11.18 -9.83 -14.94
C SER A 186 12.03 -10.87 -14.22
N ASP A 187 11.38 -11.82 -13.57
CA ASP A 187 12.02 -13.08 -13.20
C ASP A 187 12.29 -13.93 -14.45
N GLN A 188 12.77 -15.19 -14.22
CA GLN A 188 13.02 -16.15 -15.28
C GLN A 188 11.78 -17.03 -15.57
N GLY A 189 10.56 -16.54 -15.37
CA GLY A 189 9.36 -17.27 -15.72
C GLY A 189 9.31 -17.66 -17.20
N TRP A 190 8.79 -18.86 -17.51
CA TRP A 190 8.75 -19.40 -18.88
C TRP A 190 8.05 -18.46 -19.88
N GLN A 191 7.03 -17.71 -19.45
CA GLN A 191 6.28 -16.76 -20.27
C GLN A 191 7.17 -15.63 -20.80
N TYR A 192 8.13 -15.17 -20.00
CA TYR A 192 9.06 -14.09 -20.35
C TYR A 192 10.21 -14.57 -21.26
N GLN A 193 10.46 -15.88 -21.25
CA GLN A 193 11.45 -16.54 -22.10
C GLN A 193 10.91 -16.94 -23.47
N HIS A 194 9.60 -16.79 -23.67
CA HIS A 194 8.94 -17.18 -24.91
C HIS A 194 9.29 -16.24 -26.07
N LYS A 195 9.61 -16.81 -27.25
CA LYS A 195 10.04 -16.04 -28.45
C LYS A 195 9.07 -14.95 -28.86
N HIS A 196 7.76 -15.19 -28.73
CA HIS A 196 6.74 -14.21 -29.08
C HIS A 196 6.80 -12.99 -28.15
N TYR A 197 6.89 -13.19 -26.83
CA TYR A 197 7.05 -12.13 -25.84
C TYR A 197 8.31 -11.28 -26.13
N GLN A 198 9.45 -11.94 -26.37
CA GLN A 198 10.73 -11.28 -26.70
C GLN A 198 10.64 -10.47 -28.00
N LYS A 199 9.92 -11.00 -29.03
CA LYS A 199 9.70 -10.31 -30.29
C LYS A 199 8.84 -9.04 -30.10
N MET A 200 7.79 -9.10 -29.27
CA MET A 200 6.97 -7.93 -28.96
C MET A 200 7.80 -6.80 -28.33
N LEU A 201 8.64 -7.11 -27.34
CA LEU A 201 9.54 -6.11 -26.72
C LEU A 201 10.51 -5.52 -27.72
N LYS A 202 11.16 -6.37 -28.55
CA LYS A 202 12.11 -5.93 -29.56
C LYS A 202 11.45 -5.01 -30.59
N ASN A 203 10.24 -5.32 -31.07
CA ASN A 203 9.51 -4.52 -32.02
C ASN A 203 9.14 -3.13 -31.46
N LYS A 204 8.89 -3.04 -30.12
CA LYS A 204 8.62 -1.77 -29.44
C LYS A 204 9.88 -1.00 -29.02
N GLY A 205 11.08 -1.55 -29.27
CA GLY A 205 12.35 -0.96 -28.86
C GLY A 205 12.61 -1.04 -27.35
N ILE A 206 12.00 -2.02 -26.65
CA ILE A 206 12.17 -2.24 -25.22
C ILE A 206 13.28 -3.27 -24.97
N ARG A 207 14.19 -2.95 -24.08
CA ARG A 207 15.27 -3.86 -23.67
C ARG A 207 14.77 -4.81 -22.58
N GLN A 208 14.82 -6.10 -22.84
CA GLN A 208 14.50 -7.10 -21.85
C GLN A 208 15.63 -7.29 -20.85
N SER A 209 15.28 -7.38 -19.57
CA SER A 209 16.17 -7.72 -18.46
C SER A 209 15.55 -8.84 -17.64
N MET A 210 16.37 -9.78 -17.14
CA MET A 210 15.89 -10.84 -16.27
C MET A 210 16.75 -10.96 -15.02
N SER A 211 16.12 -11.31 -13.90
CA SER A 211 16.81 -11.60 -12.63
C SER A 211 17.76 -12.78 -12.79
N ARG A 212 18.79 -12.84 -11.96
CA ARG A 212 19.68 -14.01 -11.89
C ARG A 212 18.96 -15.20 -11.30
N LYS A 213 19.32 -16.41 -11.73
CA LYS A 213 18.71 -17.66 -11.25
C LYS A 213 18.75 -17.75 -9.72
N GLY A 214 17.58 -17.95 -9.11
CA GLY A 214 17.46 -18.13 -7.66
C GLY A 214 17.71 -16.88 -6.81
N ASN A 215 17.75 -15.69 -7.42
CA ASN A 215 17.98 -14.42 -6.72
C ASN A 215 16.70 -13.57 -6.64
N CYS A 216 15.91 -13.80 -5.59
CA CYS A 216 14.67 -13.06 -5.33
C CYS A 216 14.88 -11.54 -5.16
N LEU A 217 16.05 -11.11 -4.71
CA LEU A 217 16.35 -9.68 -4.54
C LEU A 217 16.34 -8.90 -5.86
N ASP A 218 16.57 -9.58 -6.97
CA ASP A 218 16.59 -8.95 -8.30
C ASP A 218 15.19 -8.57 -8.79
N ASN A 219 14.09 -9.16 -8.22
CA ASN A 219 12.68 -8.80 -8.51
C ASN A 219 11.90 -8.22 -7.30
N ALA A 220 12.64 -7.74 -6.30
CA ALA A 220 12.08 -7.29 -5.02
C ALA A 220 10.98 -6.20 -5.15
N CYS A 221 11.00 -5.38 -6.21
CA CYS A 221 10.00 -4.32 -6.41
C CYS A 221 8.62 -4.87 -6.76
N ALA A 222 8.54 -5.89 -7.63
CA ALA A 222 7.28 -6.55 -7.95
C ALA A 222 6.75 -7.35 -6.74
N GLU A 223 7.65 -8.09 -6.06
CA GLU A 223 7.30 -8.82 -4.83
C GLU A 223 6.77 -7.90 -3.73
N ASN A 224 7.34 -6.70 -3.56
CA ASN A 224 6.86 -5.69 -2.61
C ASN A 224 5.44 -5.23 -2.97
N PHE A 225 5.15 -4.98 -4.25
CA PHE A 225 3.80 -4.62 -4.68
C PHE A 225 2.80 -5.74 -4.35
N PHE A 226 3.13 -7.00 -4.64
CA PHE A 226 2.26 -8.13 -4.30
C PHE A 226 2.04 -8.30 -2.79
N SER A 227 3.09 -8.08 -2.01
CA SER A 227 2.97 -8.08 -0.55
C SER A 227 2.02 -6.99 -0.05
N LEU A 228 2.13 -5.77 -0.59
CA LEU A 228 1.22 -4.66 -0.27
C LEU A 228 -0.21 -4.99 -0.67
N LEU A 229 -0.44 -5.49 -1.88
CA LEU A 229 -1.75 -5.85 -2.39
C LEU A 229 -2.40 -6.95 -1.51
N LYS A 230 -1.65 -8.00 -1.19
CA LYS A 230 -2.16 -9.07 -0.32
C LYS A 230 -2.48 -8.57 1.09
N THR A 231 -1.65 -7.71 1.67
CA THR A 231 -1.86 -7.20 3.03
C THR A 231 -2.89 -6.08 3.12
N GLU A 232 -3.04 -5.27 2.07
CA GLU A 232 -3.96 -4.12 2.05
C GLU A 232 -5.32 -4.45 1.43
N LEU A 233 -5.46 -5.58 0.72
CA LEU A 233 -6.71 -6.03 0.12
C LEU A 233 -7.09 -7.45 0.61
N LEU A 234 -6.31 -8.48 0.22
CA LEU A 234 -6.70 -9.88 0.38
C LEU A 234 -6.91 -10.29 1.84
N TYR A 235 -6.08 -9.79 2.76
CA TYR A 235 -6.11 -10.18 4.19
C TYR A 235 -6.90 -9.21 5.08
N LEU A 236 -7.47 -8.13 4.52
CA LEU A 236 -8.21 -7.13 5.30
C LEU A 236 -9.72 -7.32 5.27
N GLN A 237 -10.24 -8.02 4.29
CA GLN A 237 -11.68 -8.19 4.09
C GLN A 237 -12.00 -9.61 3.62
N GLU A 238 -13.25 -10.00 3.79
CA GLU A 238 -13.81 -11.21 3.25
C GLU A 238 -14.43 -10.94 1.89
N PHE A 239 -14.50 -11.96 1.04
CA PHE A 239 -15.08 -11.88 -0.29
C PHE A 239 -16.18 -12.93 -0.41
N ASP A 240 -17.24 -12.61 -1.15
CA ASP A 240 -18.37 -13.51 -1.34
C ASP A 240 -18.18 -14.43 -2.56
N SER A 241 -17.39 -13.97 -3.55
CA SER A 241 -17.10 -14.72 -4.78
C SER A 241 -15.77 -14.28 -5.41
N VAL A 242 -15.32 -14.99 -6.43
CA VAL A 242 -14.14 -14.61 -7.23
C VAL A 242 -14.41 -13.31 -7.99
N GLU A 243 -15.62 -13.11 -8.50
CA GLU A 243 -16.06 -11.90 -9.21
C GLU A 243 -16.05 -10.68 -8.28
N HIS A 244 -16.50 -10.84 -7.02
CA HIS A 244 -16.39 -9.79 -6.00
C HIS A 244 -14.93 -9.43 -5.76
N PHE A 245 -14.04 -10.43 -5.59
CA PHE A 245 -12.61 -10.20 -5.45
C PHE A 245 -12.00 -9.47 -6.66
N ILE A 246 -12.36 -9.86 -7.89
CA ILE A 246 -11.89 -9.19 -9.13
C ILE A 246 -12.31 -7.72 -9.15
N THR A 247 -13.53 -7.41 -8.74
CA THR A 247 -14.04 -6.04 -8.68
C THR A 247 -13.27 -5.21 -7.66
N GLU A 248 -13.08 -5.74 -6.45
CA GLU A 248 -12.31 -5.07 -5.39
C GLU A 248 -10.82 -4.95 -5.75
N LEU A 249 -10.24 -5.91 -6.47
CA LEU A 249 -8.87 -5.86 -6.96
C LEU A 249 -8.67 -4.74 -7.98
N LYS A 250 -9.58 -4.58 -8.94
CA LYS A 250 -9.56 -3.48 -9.91
C LYS A 250 -9.69 -2.13 -9.22
N ALA A 251 -10.65 -2.00 -8.28
CA ALA A 251 -10.84 -0.81 -7.47
C ALA A 251 -9.60 -0.50 -6.59
N TYR A 252 -8.94 -1.53 -6.06
CA TYR A 252 -7.71 -1.36 -5.30
C TYR A 252 -6.55 -0.83 -6.16
N ILE A 253 -6.35 -1.35 -7.38
CA ILE A 253 -5.28 -0.89 -8.28
C ILE A 253 -5.52 0.57 -8.69
N GLU A 254 -6.76 0.95 -8.99
CA GLU A 254 -7.13 2.34 -9.28
C GLU A 254 -6.85 3.25 -8.08
N TRP A 255 -7.32 2.88 -6.89
CA TRP A 255 -7.04 3.61 -5.66
C TRP A 255 -5.54 3.68 -5.34
N TYR A 256 -4.79 2.58 -5.56
CA TYR A 256 -3.34 2.52 -5.37
C TYR A 256 -2.60 3.52 -6.27
N ASN A 257 -3.01 3.64 -7.52
CA ASN A 257 -2.41 4.54 -8.48
C ASN A 257 -2.77 6.01 -8.22
N THR A 258 -4.04 6.30 -7.89
CA THR A 258 -4.58 7.67 -7.92
C THR A 258 -4.74 8.30 -6.54
N LYS A 259 -4.87 7.51 -5.47
CA LYS A 259 -5.19 8.03 -4.12
C LYS A 259 -4.24 7.54 -3.04
N ARG A 260 -3.61 6.38 -3.21
CA ARG A 260 -2.73 5.81 -2.17
C ARG A 260 -1.45 6.61 -2.06
N ILE A 261 -1.32 7.39 -0.98
CA ILE A 261 -0.11 8.18 -0.73
C ILE A 261 1.09 7.31 -0.36
N LYS A 262 2.26 7.68 -0.89
CA LYS A 262 3.56 7.09 -0.56
C LYS A 262 4.45 8.14 0.09
N LEU A 263 4.98 7.84 1.29
CA LEU A 263 5.83 8.80 2.01
C LEU A 263 7.10 9.17 1.23
N LYS A 264 7.67 8.23 0.48
CA LYS A 264 8.84 8.47 -0.38
C LYS A 264 8.53 9.23 -1.68
N LEU A 265 7.27 9.48 -1.98
CA LEU A 265 6.81 10.36 -3.05
C LEU A 265 6.21 11.66 -2.48
N ASP A 266 6.80 12.17 -1.40
CA ASP A 266 6.36 13.38 -0.69
C ASP A 266 4.90 13.37 -0.24
N GLY A 267 4.33 12.16 -0.04
CA GLY A 267 2.93 11.96 0.34
C GLY A 267 1.95 12.12 -0.81
N MET A 268 2.42 12.01 -2.04
CA MET A 268 1.61 11.92 -3.25
C MET A 268 1.31 10.46 -3.61
N SER A 269 0.24 10.26 -4.35
CA SER A 269 0.00 9.00 -5.05
C SER A 269 0.96 8.83 -6.23
N PRO A 270 1.11 7.62 -6.79
CA PRO A 270 1.95 7.42 -7.98
C PRO A 270 1.61 8.37 -9.13
N VAL A 271 0.34 8.48 -9.51
CA VAL A 271 -0.11 9.34 -10.61
C VAL A 271 0.12 10.82 -10.30
N GLU A 272 -0.23 11.29 -9.11
CA GLU A 272 0.03 12.68 -8.69
C GLU A 272 1.51 13.03 -8.78
N TYR A 273 2.39 12.12 -8.31
CA TYR A 273 3.84 12.34 -8.38
C TYR A 273 4.34 12.40 -9.81
N ARG A 274 3.86 11.52 -10.71
CA ARG A 274 4.23 11.56 -12.13
C ARG A 274 3.82 12.88 -12.78
N LEU A 275 2.60 13.33 -12.54
CA LEU A 275 2.09 14.59 -13.10
C LEU A 275 2.86 15.81 -12.56
N ALA A 276 3.17 15.84 -11.27
CA ALA A 276 3.95 16.91 -10.65
C ALA A 276 5.41 16.98 -11.12
N LYS A 277 5.97 15.86 -11.64
CA LYS A 277 7.35 15.83 -12.17
C LYS A 277 7.40 15.97 -13.70
N ALA A 278 6.26 15.90 -14.39
CA ALA A 278 6.15 16.13 -15.81
C ALA A 278 5.86 17.61 -16.16
N ALA A 279 5.43 18.40 -15.18
CA ALA A 279 5.25 19.85 -15.27
C ALA A 279 6.57 20.57 -14.93
#